data_6fe72fba0a27f049b00ca9c37e6fbec4
#
_entry.id   6fe72fba0a27f049b00ca9c37e6fbec4
#
_cell.length_a   1.000
_cell.length_b   1.000
_cell.length_c   1.000
_cell.angle_alpha   90.00
_cell.angle_beta   90.00
_cell.angle_gamma   90.00
#
_symmetry.space_group_name_H-M   'P 1'
#
loop_
_entity.id
_entity.type
_entity.pdbx_description
1 polymer ?
#
loop_
_entity_poly.entity_id
_entity_poly.type
_entity_poly.pdbx_seq_one_letter_code
_entity_poly.pdbx_strand_id
1 'polypeptide(L)'
;MSIVINCTGSDTIELHQLTEFQGELKERSAGDIEKIIKSIRKHGFSFPFFVWKNDGKNNVIDGHGRLKALQQMAAAGEEIPALPCVYISAKNEAEAKEKLLKLNSQYGHMTADSVSAFLGDIKIDFDELALPDGVLDLGKLEPEETKDDDEAPAVDEDGEPDSQPGEMYELGNSILLCGDSTNPEDVARILGGLKADLVFTDPPYGMKKEKDGVANDNLNNDDLLEFNKKWLALAFEHLKENGSLYCWGMDEPLMDIYNYILKPKARAGEITFRNLITWDKGNGQGQNSEGFRMYAIADEKCLFIMNGVQGFNTNADNYFEGWEPIRDYLLKSRKAMGWDVPTMKRIVGHSDLSRDHWTGKSQFNLPTREVYDKLKAEAEKQRKERGIENDAFKREYDAFKREYDDIKREYDDIKRTWYDTRAYFNNTWDNMNNVWHFKKTSGAERESTGGHATPKPVALCERAIKSSSRERETVLDFFGGSGSTLIAAEKNNRKALLIELEPKWCDVIRKRWTKWAKENGREVGSGGLE
;
A
#
# COMPACT_ATOMS: atom_id res chain seq x y z
N MET A 1 35.73 -34.71 7.27
CA MET A 1 36.30 -34.12 6.05
C MET A 1 36.46 -32.64 6.29
N SER A 2 37.53 -32.03 5.82
CA SER A 2 37.71 -30.57 5.90
C SER A 2 37.00 -29.89 4.74
N ILE A 3 36.37 -28.73 4.99
CA ILE A 3 35.73 -27.93 3.92
C ILE A 3 36.82 -27.26 3.05
N VAL A 4 36.48 -27.04 1.78
CA VAL A 4 37.35 -26.31 0.85
C VAL A 4 37.05 -24.82 0.94
N ILE A 5 38.05 -23.98 1.07
CA ILE A 5 37.95 -22.51 1.06
C ILE A 5 38.21 -22.01 -0.36
N ASN A 6 37.19 -21.48 -1.02
CA ASN A 6 37.23 -21.00 -2.41
C ASN A 6 37.11 -19.47 -2.52
N CYS A 7 37.44 -18.74 -1.47
CA CYS A 7 37.49 -17.28 -1.51
C CYS A 7 38.66 -16.76 -0.69
N THR A 8 39.06 -15.50 -0.93
CA THR A 8 40.10 -14.81 -0.17
C THR A 8 39.50 -13.59 0.53
N GLY A 9 39.96 -13.29 1.72
CA GLY A 9 39.65 -12.09 2.48
C GLY A 9 40.91 -11.28 2.75
N SER A 10 40.78 -10.13 3.38
CA SER A 10 41.95 -9.35 3.85
C SER A 10 42.60 -9.98 5.07
N ASP A 11 41.92 -10.90 5.75
CA ASP A 11 42.38 -11.60 6.94
C ASP A 11 41.66 -12.96 7.07
N THR A 12 42.06 -13.73 8.09
CA THR A 12 41.44 -15.01 8.43
C THR A 12 41.03 -15.03 9.89
N ILE A 13 39.94 -15.76 10.22
CA ILE A 13 39.42 -15.87 11.57
C ILE A 13 38.89 -17.30 11.85
N GLU A 14 39.14 -17.79 13.05
CA GLU A 14 38.61 -19.07 13.49
C GLU A 14 37.12 -18.99 13.79
N LEU A 15 36.38 -20.05 13.48
CA LEU A 15 34.91 -20.09 13.65
C LEU A 15 34.48 -19.71 15.09
N HIS A 16 35.18 -20.18 16.10
CA HIS A 16 34.86 -19.94 17.50
C HIS A 16 35.09 -18.49 17.97
N GLN A 17 35.82 -17.68 17.18
CA GLN A 17 36.08 -16.27 17.48
C GLN A 17 35.00 -15.34 16.92
N LEU A 18 34.08 -15.86 16.06
CA LEU A 18 32.99 -15.09 15.48
C LEU A 18 31.81 -15.00 16.44
N THR A 19 31.27 -13.80 16.58
CA THR A 19 30.10 -13.50 17.40
C THR A 19 28.93 -13.12 16.51
N GLU A 20 27.77 -13.71 16.73
CA GLU A 20 26.54 -13.33 16.04
C GLU A 20 26.11 -11.91 16.47
N PHE A 21 25.76 -11.05 15.51
CA PHE A 21 25.37 -9.66 15.76
C PHE A 21 23.96 -9.33 15.28
N GLN A 22 23.39 -10.15 14.39
CA GLN A 22 22.10 -9.92 13.75
C GLN A 22 20.91 -10.13 14.70
N GLY A 23 21.03 -10.99 15.73
CA GLY A 23 19.91 -11.40 16.58
C GLY A 23 18.77 -12.01 15.75
N GLU A 24 17.54 -11.64 16.07
CA GLU A 24 16.31 -12.13 15.42
C GLU A 24 15.90 -11.36 14.15
N LEU A 25 16.75 -10.46 13.63
CA LEU A 25 16.42 -9.63 12.45
C LEU A 25 16.00 -10.45 11.23
N LYS A 26 16.58 -11.64 11.03
CA LYS A 26 16.19 -12.59 9.97
C LYS A 26 16.06 -13.98 10.54
N GLU A 27 14.86 -14.53 10.50
CA GLU A 27 14.62 -15.94 10.72
C GLU A 27 15.00 -16.76 9.48
N ARG A 28 15.65 -17.90 9.73
CA ARG A 28 15.93 -18.90 8.70
C ARG A 28 15.41 -20.25 9.14
N SER A 29 14.64 -20.90 8.29
CA SER A 29 14.17 -22.24 8.56
C SER A 29 15.33 -23.25 8.61
N ALA A 30 15.15 -24.37 9.29
CA ALA A 30 16.11 -25.47 9.28
C ALA A 30 16.44 -25.93 7.86
N GLY A 31 15.46 -25.93 6.96
CA GLY A 31 15.63 -26.25 5.55
C GLY A 31 16.55 -25.26 4.80
N ASP A 32 16.52 -23.99 5.15
CA ASP A 32 17.41 -22.99 4.52
C ASP A 32 18.86 -23.16 4.97
N ILE A 33 19.08 -23.47 6.25
CA ILE A 33 20.42 -23.78 6.75
C ILE A 33 20.97 -25.05 6.09
N GLU A 34 20.12 -26.07 5.91
CA GLU A 34 20.52 -27.30 5.22
C GLU A 34 20.94 -27.04 3.75
N LYS A 35 20.23 -26.15 3.04
CA LYS A 35 20.61 -25.74 1.67
C LYS A 35 22.00 -25.06 1.67
N ILE A 36 22.27 -24.19 2.67
CA ILE A 36 23.58 -23.55 2.81
C ILE A 36 24.68 -24.60 3.08
N ILE A 37 24.43 -25.56 3.97
CA ILE A 37 25.36 -26.67 4.25
C ILE A 37 25.64 -27.46 2.98
N LYS A 38 24.61 -27.85 2.22
CA LYS A 38 24.78 -28.56 0.94
C LYS A 38 25.61 -27.75 -0.06
N SER A 39 25.39 -26.42 -0.12
CA SER A 39 26.15 -25.54 -0.99
C SER A 39 27.62 -25.44 -0.57
N ILE A 40 27.90 -25.30 0.73
CA ILE A 40 29.30 -25.26 1.25
C ILE A 40 30.01 -26.58 0.97
N ARG A 41 29.37 -27.73 1.17
CA ARG A 41 29.95 -29.04 0.86
C ARG A 41 30.25 -29.23 -0.62
N LYS A 42 29.39 -28.72 -1.51
CA LYS A 42 29.52 -28.86 -2.96
C LYS A 42 30.51 -27.88 -3.58
N HIS A 43 30.48 -26.63 -3.16
CA HIS A 43 31.20 -25.53 -3.81
C HIS A 43 32.33 -24.93 -2.95
N GLY A 44 32.48 -25.39 -1.71
CA GLY A 44 33.36 -24.80 -0.73
C GLY A 44 32.80 -23.49 -0.13
N PHE A 45 33.53 -22.92 0.82
CA PHE A 45 33.21 -21.62 1.41
C PHE A 45 33.68 -20.51 0.47
N SER A 46 32.75 -19.84 -0.21
CA SER A 46 33.03 -19.02 -1.41
C SER A 46 32.94 -17.52 -1.18
N PHE A 47 32.51 -17.05 0.01
CA PHE A 47 32.36 -15.63 0.32
C PHE A 47 32.87 -15.31 1.72
N PRO A 48 33.77 -14.31 1.90
CA PRO A 48 34.33 -13.96 3.20
C PRO A 48 33.26 -13.43 4.15
N PHE A 49 33.54 -13.48 5.47
CA PHE A 49 32.73 -12.78 6.46
C PHE A 49 33.08 -11.30 6.47
N PHE A 50 32.07 -10.43 6.65
CA PHE A 50 32.29 -9.05 7.05
C PHE A 50 32.19 -8.96 8.57
N VAL A 51 33.25 -8.47 9.22
CA VAL A 51 33.42 -8.52 10.68
C VAL A 51 33.71 -7.12 11.23
N TRP A 52 33.01 -6.74 12.28
CA TRP A 52 33.27 -5.52 13.02
C TRP A 52 33.86 -5.87 14.41
N LYS A 53 35.06 -5.34 14.67
CA LYS A 53 35.72 -5.49 15.99
C LYS A 53 35.21 -4.43 16.96
N ASN A 54 34.61 -4.86 18.07
CA ASN A 54 34.16 -3.98 19.14
C ASN A 54 34.26 -4.70 20.49
N ASP A 55 34.80 -4.05 21.51
CA ASP A 55 34.91 -4.57 22.88
C ASP A 55 35.48 -6.00 22.97
N GLY A 56 36.50 -6.28 22.18
CA GLY A 56 37.13 -7.59 22.12
C GLY A 56 36.33 -8.68 21.40
N LYS A 57 35.17 -8.37 20.84
CA LYS A 57 34.32 -9.28 20.08
C LYS A 57 34.49 -9.06 18.58
N ASN A 58 34.38 -10.13 17.81
CA ASN A 58 34.36 -10.11 16.35
C ASN A 58 32.92 -10.30 15.85
N ASN A 59 32.18 -9.22 15.75
CA ASN A 59 30.77 -9.21 15.42
C ASN A 59 30.56 -9.41 13.91
N VAL A 60 29.81 -10.42 13.53
CA VAL A 60 29.52 -10.70 12.12
C VAL A 60 28.46 -9.71 11.61
N ILE A 61 28.80 -8.92 10.60
CA ILE A 61 27.87 -7.98 9.97
C ILE A 61 27.19 -8.61 8.75
N ASP A 62 27.91 -9.46 8.00
CA ASP A 62 27.30 -10.28 6.95
C ASP A 62 27.83 -11.70 6.98
N GLY A 63 26.93 -12.66 6.70
CA GLY A 63 27.23 -14.09 6.67
C GLY A 63 26.56 -14.90 7.79
N HIS A 64 25.61 -14.37 8.53
CA HIS A 64 24.96 -15.05 9.66
C HIS A 64 24.39 -16.45 9.32
N GLY A 65 23.77 -16.62 8.13
CA GLY A 65 23.32 -17.94 7.69
C GLY A 65 24.49 -18.92 7.48
N ARG A 66 25.62 -18.42 6.95
CA ARG A 66 26.85 -19.22 6.78
C ARG A 66 27.49 -19.53 8.15
N LEU A 67 27.46 -18.58 9.08
CA LEU A 67 27.91 -18.81 10.46
C LEU A 67 27.12 -19.95 11.11
N LYS A 68 25.78 -19.90 11.10
CA LYS A 68 24.92 -20.95 11.65
C LYS A 68 25.16 -22.31 10.95
N ALA A 69 25.31 -22.33 9.63
CA ALA A 69 25.62 -23.55 8.88
C ALA A 69 26.97 -24.15 9.29
N LEU A 70 28.02 -23.35 9.38
CA LEU A 70 29.34 -23.81 9.79
C LEU A 70 29.37 -24.29 11.24
N GLN A 71 28.64 -23.65 12.15
CA GLN A 71 28.48 -24.11 13.53
C GLN A 71 27.81 -25.48 13.60
N GLN A 72 26.77 -25.74 12.78
CA GLN A 72 26.13 -27.04 12.69
C GLN A 72 27.07 -28.10 12.09
N MET A 73 27.86 -27.74 11.05
CA MET A 73 28.84 -28.66 10.47
C MET A 73 29.94 -29.02 11.47
N ALA A 74 30.45 -28.03 12.22
CA ALA A 74 31.44 -28.26 13.30
C ALA A 74 30.85 -29.16 14.41
N ALA A 75 29.61 -28.92 14.84
CA ALA A 75 28.91 -29.76 15.80
C ALA A 75 28.70 -31.19 15.30
N ALA A 76 28.59 -31.40 14.00
CA ALA A 76 28.52 -32.72 13.35
C ALA A 76 29.92 -33.36 13.16
N GLY A 77 30.99 -32.73 13.66
CA GLY A 77 32.35 -33.28 13.60
C GLY A 77 33.13 -32.97 12.32
N GLU A 78 32.66 -32.01 11.52
CA GLU A 78 33.42 -31.54 10.35
C GLU A 78 34.52 -30.54 10.80
N GLU A 79 35.70 -30.67 10.20
CA GLU A 79 36.80 -29.74 10.45
C GLU A 79 36.59 -28.45 9.65
N ILE A 80 36.54 -27.31 10.36
CA ILE A 80 36.36 -25.99 9.76
C ILE A 80 37.69 -25.26 9.85
N PRO A 81 38.42 -25.03 8.74
CA PRO A 81 39.66 -24.28 8.74
C PRO A 81 39.40 -22.80 9.02
N ALA A 82 40.49 -22.03 9.26
CA ALA A 82 40.39 -20.57 9.39
C ALA A 82 39.68 -19.96 8.18
N LEU A 83 38.70 -19.11 8.44
CA LEU A 83 37.76 -18.58 7.45
C LEU A 83 38.17 -17.20 6.98
N PRO A 84 38.09 -16.91 5.69
CA PRO A 84 38.38 -15.59 5.17
C PRO A 84 37.41 -14.54 5.73
N CYS A 85 37.93 -13.41 6.15
CA CYS A 85 37.13 -12.28 6.62
C CYS A 85 37.68 -10.95 6.13
N VAL A 86 36.83 -9.92 6.15
CA VAL A 86 37.14 -8.53 5.90
C VAL A 86 36.67 -7.72 7.09
N TYR A 87 37.59 -7.00 7.73
CA TYR A 87 37.22 -6.12 8.83
C TYR A 87 36.65 -4.81 8.29
N ILE A 88 35.47 -4.47 8.81
CA ILE A 88 34.82 -3.19 8.52
C ILE A 88 34.92 -2.28 9.74
N SER A 89 35.02 -0.98 9.50
CA SER A 89 35.00 0.03 10.56
C SER A 89 33.57 0.49 10.86
N ALA A 90 33.22 0.63 12.13
CA ALA A 90 32.04 1.36 12.57
C ALA A 90 32.41 2.10 13.87
N LYS A 91 31.98 3.35 14.02
CA LYS A 91 32.30 4.21 15.16
C LYS A 91 31.63 3.75 16.44
N ASN A 92 30.44 3.16 16.31
CA ASN A 92 29.62 2.67 17.41
C ASN A 92 28.66 1.57 16.92
N GLU A 93 27.86 1.03 17.82
CA GLU A 93 26.89 -0.02 17.52
C GLU A 93 25.80 0.44 16.56
N ALA A 94 25.35 1.70 16.65
CA ALA A 94 24.35 2.26 15.74
C ALA A 94 24.84 2.21 14.28
N GLU A 95 26.05 2.70 14.00
CA GLU A 95 26.62 2.64 12.64
C GLU A 95 26.86 1.20 12.16
N ALA A 96 27.20 0.28 13.07
CA ALA A 96 27.35 -1.13 12.72
C ALA A 96 26.00 -1.78 12.34
N LYS A 97 24.95 -1.48 13.09
CA LYS A 97 23.58 -1.93 12.77
C LYS A 97 23.06 -1.34 11.48
N GLU A 98 23.32 -0.06 11.22
CA GLU A 98 22.99 0.61 9.96
C GLU A 98 23.66 -0.08 8.77
N LYS A 99 24.96 -0.39 8.87
CA LYS A 99 25.70 -1.13 7.84
C LYS A 99 25.13 -2.54 7.62
N LEU A 100 24.77 -3.23 8.69
CA LEU A 100 24.14 -4.54 8.62
C LEU A 100 22.79 -4.47 7.88
N LEU A 101 21.96 -3.47 8.18
CA LEU A 101 20.70 -3.25 7.49
C LEU A 101 20.91 -3.00 6.00
N LYS A 102 21.82 -2.11 5.62
CA LYS A 102 22.18 -1.84 4.21
C LYS A 102 22.62 -3.09 3.45
N LEU A 103 23.48 -3.91 4.05
CA LEU A 103 23.98 -5.15 3.43
C LEU A 103 22.89 -6.22 3.28
N ASN A 104 21.97 -6.29 4.24
CA ASN A 104 20.92 -7.31 4.24
C ASN A 104 19.68 -6.94 3.41
N SER A 105 19.54 -5.66 3.03
CA SER A 105 18.38 -5.18 2.28
C SER A 105 18.27 -5.76 0.86
N GLN A 106 19.37 -6.21 0.29
CA GLN A 106 19.41 -6.68 -1.11
C GLN A 106 18.83 -8.09 -1.34
N TYR A 107 18.65 -8.92 -0.30
CA TYR A 107 18.38 -10.35 -0.46
C TYR A 107 17.36 -10.96 0.52
N GLY A 108 16.49 -10.16 1.16
CA GLY A 108 15.50 -10.73 2.08
C GLY A 108 14.53 -9.71 2.64
N HIS A 109 13.29 -10.13 2.87
CA HIS A 109 12.29 -9.33 3.55
C HIS A 109 12.66 -9.17 5.03
N MET A 110 12.63 -7.95 5.53
CA MET A 110 12.73 -7.62 6.94
C MET A 110 11.36 -7.14 7.41
N THR A 111 10.90 -7.67 8.53
CA THR A 111 9.65 -7.20 9.14
C THR A 111 9.93 -6.03 10.09
N ALA A 112 8.94 -5.17 10.30
CA ALA A 112 9.05 -4.05 11.23
C ALA A 112 9.42 -4.52 12.65
N ASP A 113 8.77 -5.58 13.12
CA ASP A 113 9.03 -6.15 14.44
C ASP A 113 10.47 -6.65 14.60
N SER A 114 11.02 -7.30 13.55
CA SER A 114 12.41 -7.78 13.58
C SER A 114 13.44 -6.65 13.55
N VAL A 115 13.13 -5.55 12.83
CA VAL A 115 13.99 -4.36 12.81
C VAL A 115 13.90 -3.59 14.12
N SER A 116 12.69 -3.42 14.69
CA SER A 116 12.48 -2.77 15.98
C SER A 116 13.20 -3.52 17.11
N ALA A 117 13.04 -4.84 17.18
CA ALA A 117 13.74 -5.68 18.17
C ALA A 117 15.27 -5.61 18.02
N PHE A 118 15.77 -5.51 16.79
CA PHE A 118 17.21 -5.39 16.50
C PHE A 118 17.77 -4.02 16.88
N LEU A 119 17.02 -2.95 16.65
CA LEU A 119 17.47 -1.59 16.96
C LEU A 119 17.40 -1.27 18.45
N GLY A 120 16.40 -1.79 19.18
CA GLY A 120 16.14 -1.42 20.57
C GLY A 120 15.92 0.10 20.67
N ASP A 121 16.67 0.77 21.54
CA ASP A 121 16.59 2.22 21.77
C ASP A 121 17.40 3.07 20.77
N ILE A 122 18.05 2.44 19.78
CA ILE A 122 18.88 3.12 18.78
C ILE A 122 17.99 3.72 17.72
N LYS A 123 18.03 5.06 17.56
CA LYS A 123 17.33 5.78 16.49
C LYS A 123 18.20 5.82 15.22
N ILE A 124 17.66 5.33 14.12
CA ILE A 124 18.28 5.40 12.78
C ILE A 124 17.31 6.12 11.85
N ASP A 125 17.83 7.08 11.06
CA ASP A 125 17.07 7.71 10.00
C ASP A 125 17.03 6.77 8.78
N PHE A 126 15.87 6.22 8.48
CA PHE A 126 15.68 5.26 7.40
C PHE A 126 15.67 5.94 6.02
N ASP A 127 15.30 7.22 5.93
CA ASP A 127 15.30 7.97 4.67
C ASP A 127 16.73 8.21 4.17
N GLU A 128 17.70 8.34 5.08
CA GLU A 128 19.13 8.43 4.74
C GLU A 128 19.76 7.07 4.35
N LEU A 129 19.10 5.94 4.64
CA LEU A 129 19.65 4.61 4.39
C LEU A 129 19.67 4.20 2.92
N ALA A 130 18.95 4.89 2.03
CA ALA A 130 18.84 4.59 0.60
C ALA A 130 18.61 3.08 0.33
N LEU A 131 17.65 2.48 1.05
CA LEU A 131 17.30 1.08 0.88
C LEU A 131 16.48 0.89 -0.41
N PRO A 132 16.65 -0.23 -1.14
CA PRO A 132 15.82 -0.51 -2.31
C PRO A 132 14.33 -0.63 -1.93
N ASP A 133 13.43 -0.19 -2.82
CA ASP A 133 11.99 -0.26 -2.63
C ASP A 133 11.51 -1.69 -2.31
N GLY A 134 10.67 -1.83 -1.29
CA GLY A 134 10.07 -3.11 -0.90
C GLY A 134 10.94 -4.02 -0.01
N VAL A 135 12.12 -3.57 0.42
CA VAL A 135 13.00 -4.34 1.33
C VAL A 135 12.59 -4.20 2.79
N LEU A 136 12.05 -3.05 3.15
CA LEU A 136 11.47 -2.76 4.46
C LEU A 136 10.01 -2.39 4.26
N ASP A 137 9.12 -3.10 4.92
CA ASP A 137 7.76 -2.63 5.14
C ASP A 137 7.80 -1.65 6.33
N LEU A 138 8.19 -0.41 6.01
CA LEU A 138 8.35 0.66 7.00
C LEU A 138 7.01 1.22 7.51
N GLY A 139 5.88 0.81 6.94
CA GLY A 139 4.56 1.21 7.43
C GLY A 139 4.31 0.87 8.91
N LYS A 140 5.29 0.21 9.57
CA LYS A 140 5.25 -0.16 10.98
C LYS A 140 6.50 0.23 11.78
N LEU A 141 7.45 0.99 11.22
CA LEU A 141 8.73 1.29 11.87
C LEU A 141 8.85 2.67 12.50
N GLU A 142 7.83 3.48 12.38
CA GLU A 142 7.72 4.53 13.36
C GLU A 142 7.22 3.89 14.66
N PRO A 143 7.99 3.91 15.75
CA PRO A 143 7.37 4.10 17.01
C PRO A 143 6.93 5.57 16.97
N GLU A 144 5.83 5.87 16.27
CA GLU A 144 4.99 6.88 16.82
C GLU A 144 4.81 6.43 18.28
N GLU A 145 5.24 7.25 19.23
CA GLU A 145 4.41 7.46 20.39
C GLU A 145 3.05 7.80 19.80
N THR A 146 2.31 6.79 19.43
CA THR A 146 0.91 6.89 19.06
C THR A 146 0.26 7.36 20.36
N LYS A 147 0.06 8.66 20.48
CA LYS A 147 -1.10 9.12 21.22
C LYS A 147 -2.19 8.21 20.70
N ASP A 148 -2.84 7.49 21.59
CA ASP A 148 -3.79 6.47 21.19
C ASP A 148 -5.01 7.17 20.57
N ASP A 149 -4.87 7.53 19.26
CA ASP A 149 -5.92 8.21 18.49
C ASP A 149 -7.16 7.33 18.35
N ASP A 150 -7.04 6.04 18.69
CA ASP A 150 -8.14 5.07 18.66
C ASP A 150 -8.98 5.08 19.94
N GLU A 151 -8.50 5.71 21.03
CA GLU A 151 -9.32 5.89 22.24
C GLU A 151 -10.58 6.74 21.99
N ALA A 152 -11.72 6.24 22.40
CA ALA A 152 -12.97 6.99 22.46
C ALA A 152 -13.53 6.96 23.88
N PRO A 153 -14.19 8.03 24.35
CA PRO A 153 -14.87 8.05 25.64
C PRO A 153 -15.93 6.96 25.72
N ALA A 154 -16.15 6.42 26.93
CA ALA A 154 -17.24 5.48 27.16
C ALA A 154 -18.59 6.15 26.96
N VAL A 155 -19.56 5.38 26.44
CA VAL A 155 -20.95 5.81 26.36
C VAL A 155 -21.51 5.91 27.79
N ASP A 156 -22.14 7.02 28.11
CA ASP A 156 -22.94 7.14 29.32
C ASP A 156 -24.32 6.48 29.06
N GLU A 157 -24.46 5.22 29.49
CA GLU A 157 -25.69 4.46 29.25
C GLU A 157 -26.85 4.97 30.09
N ASP A 158 -26.59 5.51 31.27
CA ASP A 158 -27.60 5.94 32.23
C ASP A 158 -27.95 7.44 32.11
N GLY A 159 -27.12 8.23 31.46
CA GLY A 159 -27.29 9.67 31.25
C GLY A 159 -28.23 10.01 30.09
N GLU A 160 -28.91 11.14 30.21
CA GLU A 160 -29.58 11.75 29.06
C GLU A 160 -28.49 12.34 28.13
N PRO A 161 -28.52 12.10 26.82
CA PRO A 161 -27.53 12.63 25.90
C PRO A 161 -27.66 14.16 25.77
N ASP A 162 -26.51 14.83 25.70
CA ASP A 162 -26.44 16.26 25.40
C ASP A 162 -26.82 16.55 23.94
N SER A 163 -26.40 15.67 23.03
CA SER A 163 -26.73 15.77 21.61
C SER A 163 -28.20 15.48 21.35
N GLN A 164 -28.81 16.28 20.46
CA GLN A 164 -30.24 16.18 20.15
C GLN A 164 -30.46 15.79 18.68
N PRO A 165 -31.49 14.95 18.40
CA PRO A 165 -31.86 14.62 17.02
C PRO A 165 -32.13 15.89 16.20
N GLY A 166 -31.54 15.97 15.03
CA GLY A 166 -31.69 17.09 14.13
C GLY A 166 -30.68 18.23 14.37
N GLU A 167 -29.82 18.18 15.36
CA GLU A 167 -28.82 19.22 15.59
C GLU A 167 -27.51 18.97 14.87
N MET A 168 -26.83 20.03 14.48
CA MET A 168 -25.49 20.02 13.89
C MET A 168 -24.48 20.61 14.84
N TYR A 169 -23.31 19.98 14.94
CA TYR A 169 -22.22 20.34 15.83
C TYR A 169 -20.96 20.64 15.01
N GLU A 170 -20.43 21.86 15.17
CA GLU A 170 -19.17 22.27 14.56
C GLU A 170 -17.99 21.73 15.37
N LEU A 171 -17.14 20.90 14.75
CA LEU A 171 -15.99 20.24 15.35
C LEU A 171 -14.73 20.62 14.58
N GLY A 172 -14.13 21.76 14.94
CA GLY A 172 -13.07 22.39 14.16
C GLY A 172 -13.55 22.80 12.76
N ASN A 173 -12.96 22.24 11.71
CA ASN A 173 -13.41 22.47 10.34
C ASN A 173 -14.52 21.50 9.89
N SER A 174 -14.81 20.50 10.70
CA SER A 174 -15.71 19.40 10.41
C SER A 174 -17.10 19.61 11.04
N ILE A 175 -18.09 18.84 10.61
CA ILE A 175 -19.45 18.96 11.10
C ILE A 175 -20.00 17.56 11.40
N LEU A 176 -20.63 17.40 12.55
CA LEU A 176 -21.43 16.25 12.93
C LEU A 176 -22.90 16.63 12.90
N LEU A 177 -23.74 15.81 12.28
CA LEU A 177 -25.19 15.89 12.34
C LEU A 177 -25.75 14.70 13.14
N CYS A 178 -26.50 14.95 14.18
CA CYS A 178 -27.34 13.94 14.81
C CYS A 178 -28.58 13.74 13.94
N GLY A 179 -28.56 12.74 13.01
CA GLY A 179 -29.58 12.62 11.97
C GLY A 179 -29.62 11.26 11.29
N ASP A 180 -30.55 11.11 10.37
CA ASP A 180 -30.78 9.87 9.61
C ASP A 180 -30.10 9.93 8.24
N SER A 181 -29.13 9.06 8.00
CA SER A 181 -28.41 8.92 6.74
C SER A 181 -29.27 8.47 5.55
N THR A 182 -30.50 7.99 5.80
CA THR A 182 -31.48 7.66 4.76
C THR A 182 -32.46 8.81 4.48
N ASN A 183 -32.38 9.91 5.25
CA ASN A 183 -33.21 11.09 5.07
C ASN A 183 -32.54 12.09 4.11
N PRO A 184 -33.13 12.40 2.94
CA PRO A 184 -32.56 13.35 1.98
C PRO A 184 -32.37 14.76 2.56
N GLU A 185 -33.25 15.22 3.48
CA GLU A 185 -33.16 16.54 4.08
C GLU A 185 -31.96 16.65 5.02
N ASP A 186 -31.68 15.61 5.80
CA ASP A 186 -30.51 15.58 6.70
C ASP A 186 -29.20 15.57 5.90
N VAL A 187 -29.13 14.74 4.85
CA VAL A 187 -27.96 14.67 3.98
C VAL A 187 -27.71 15.99 3.25
N ALA A 188 -28.78 16.62 2.71
CA ALA A 188 -28.66 17.91 2.03
C ALA A 188 -28.24 19.01 3.02
N ARG A 189 -28.73 18.97 4.26
CA ARG A 189 -28.45 19.98 5.27
C ARG A 189 -27.00 19.95 5.75
N ILE A 190 -26.43 18.79 6.03
CA ILE A 190 -25.01 18.69 6.46
C ILE A 190 -24.06 19.10 5.34
N LEU A 191 -24.41 18.83 4.09
CA LEU A 191 -23.60 19.21 2.93
C LEU A 191 -23.69 20.71 2.62
N GLY A 192 -24.79 21.39 2.98
CA GLY A 192 -24.95 22.83 2.74
C GLY A 192 -24.78 23.24 1.27
N GLY A 193 -25.20 22.38 0.35
CA GLY A 193 -25.05 22.56 -1.10
C GLY A 193 -23.71 22.14 -1.70
N LEU A 194 -22.80 21.64 -0.88
CA LEU A 194 -21.53 21.06 -1.36
C LEU A 194 -21.74 19.62 -1.85
N LYS A 195 -20.76 19.11 -2.60
CA LYS A 195 -20.61 17.69 -2.89
C LYS A 195 -19.34 17.16 -2.23
N ALA A 196 -19.40 15.91 -1.76
CA ALA A 196 -18.26 15.23 -1.17
C ALA A 196 -17.23 14.82 -2.24
N ASP A 197 -15.96 14.93 -1.92
CA ASP A 197 -14.84 14.40 -2.72
C ASP A 197 -14.66 12.91 -2.47
N LEU A 198 -14.90 12.49 -1.23
CA LEU A 198 -14.78 11.12 -0.76
C LEU A 198 -15.96 10.76 0.15
N VAL A 199 -16.56 9.62 -0.10
CA VAL A 199 -17.43 8.92 0.88
C VAL A 199 -16.62 7.77 1.47
N PHE A 200 -16.44 7.79 2.79
CA PHE A 200 -15.83 6.69 3.54
C PHE A 200 -16.79 6.29 4.65
N THR A 201 -17.31 5.08 4.62
CA THR A 201 -18.44 4.75 5.46
C THR A 201 -18.52 3.27 5.82
N ASP A 202 -19.14 2.99 7.00
CA ASP A 202 -19.25 1.67 7.60
C ASP A 202 -20.71 1.41 8.02
N PRO A 203 -21.60 1.03 7.07
CA PRO A 203 -23.03 0.82 7.36
C PRO A 203 -23.27 -0.39 8.27
N PRO A 204 -24.46 -0.50 8.90
CA PRO A 204 -24.85 -1.70 9.65
C PRO A 204 -24.80 -2.96 8.78
N TYR A 205 -24.41 -4.10 9.41
CA TYR A 205 -24.17 -5.38 8.72
C TYR A 205 -25.31 -6.41 8.86
N GLY A 206 -26.33 -6.12 9.68
CA GLY A 206 -27.38 -7.09 10.00
C GLY A 206 -26.95 -8.17 11.00
N MET A 207 -25.93 -7.91 11.81
CA MET A 207 -25.39 -8.86 12.78
C MET A 207 -26.13 -8.92 14.11
N LYS A 208 -27.29 -8.23 14.23
CA LYS A 208 -28.12 -8.15 15.43
C LYS A 208 -27.43 -7.50 16.64
N LYS A 209 -26.62 -6.49 16.39
CA LYS A 209 -25.83 -5.76 17.39
C LYS A 209 -26.46 -4.42 17.83
N GLU A 210 -27.76 -4.22 17.67
CA GLU A 210 -28.42 -3.00 18.18
C GLU A 210 -28.22 -2.81 19.68
N LYS A 211 -28.18 -3.92 20.44
CA LYS A 211 -27.87 -3.88 21.87
C LYS A 211 -26.42 -3.42 22.18
N ASP A 212 -25.53 -3.54 21.20
CA ASP A 212 -24.14 -3.13 21.29
C ASP A 212 -23.93 -1.73 20.64
N GLY A 213 -25.03 -0.97 20.43
CA GLY A 213 -25.01 0.42 19.97
C GLY A 213 -24.91 0.61 18.46
N VAL A 214 -25.21 -0.41 17.65
CA VAL A 214 -25.26 -0.28 16.18
C VAL A 214 -26.71 -0.20 15.72
N ALA A 215 -27.19 1.01 15.47
CA ALA A 215 -28.57 1.24 15.00
C ALA A 215 -28.83 0.52 13.67
N ASN A 216 -30.05 -0.02 13.50
CA ASN A 216 -30.49 -0.76 12.32
C ASN A 216 -29.73 -2.08 12.02
N ASP A 217 -28.95 -2.61 12.97
CA ASP A 217 -28.20 -3.86 12.77
C ASP A 217 -29.05 -5.14 12.97
N ASN A 218 -30.34 -5.00 13.35
CA ASN A 218 -31.28 -6.10 13.46
C ASN A 218 -32.15 -6.33 12.21
N LEU A 219 -31.92 -5.56 11.14
CA LEU A 219 -32.61 -5.72 9.87
C LEU A 219 -32.35 -7.11 9.28
N ASN A 220 -33.39 -7.73 8.72
CA ASN A 220 -33.22 -8.93 7.91
C ASN A 220 -32.56 -8.58 6.55
N ASN A 221 -32.11 -9.58 5.79
CA ASN A 221 -31.35 -9.37 4.57
C ASN A 221 -32.08 -8.49 3.53
N ASP A 222 -33.38 -8.67 3.34
CA ASP A 222 -34.16 -7.89 2.37
C ASP A 222 -34.32 -6.44 2.83
N ASP A 223 -34.66 -6.22 4.11
CA ASP A 223 -34.79 -4.88 4.70
C ASP A 223 -33.43 -4.15 4.74
N LEU A 224 -32.33 -4.87 4.99
CA LEU A 224 -30.98 -4.33 4.96
C LEU A 224 -30.59 -3.90 3.54
N LEU A 225 -30.95 -4.66 2.53
CA LEU A 225 -30.72 -4.28 1.14
C LEU A 225 -31.51 -3.01 0.76
N GLU A 226 -32.79 -2.90 1.17
CA GLU A 226 -33.61 -1.70 0.93
C GLU A 226 -33.05 -0.48 1.70
N PHE A 227 -32.57 -0.68 2.91
CA PHE A 227 -31.85 0.35 3.67
C PHE A 227 -30.61 0.83 2.93
N ASN A 228 -29.78 -0.12 2.46
CA ASN A 228 -28.55 0.19 1.71
C ASN A 228 -28.85 0.91 0.38
N LYS A 229 -29.93 0.61 -0.31
CA LYS A 229 -30.37 1.33 -1.52
C LYS A 229 -30.63 2.81 -1.25
N LYS A 230 -31.27 3.14 -0.10
CA LYS A 230 -31.62 4.52 0.24
C LYS A 230 -30.39 5.39 0.46
N TRP A 231 -29.52 5.02 1.40
CA TRP A 231 -28.37 5.84 1.70
C TRP A 231 -27.33 5.86 0.55
N LEU A 232 -27.15 4.74 -0.19
CA LEU A 232 -26.26 4.71 -1.35
C LEU A 232 -26.76 5.60 -2.49
N ALA A 233 -28.07 5.71 -2.70
CA ALA A 233 -28.62 6.65 -3.68
C ALA A 233 -28.23 8.09 -3.33
N LEU A 234 -28.38 8.47 -2.05
CA LEU A 234 -27.97 9.79 -1.55
C LEU A 234 -26.44 9.98 -1.62
N ALA A 235 -25.68 8.94 -1.31
CA ALA A 235 -24.23 8.99 -1.43
C ALA A 235 -23.79 9.31 -2.87
N PHE A 236 -24.34 8.64 -3.88
CA PHE A 236 -24.00 8.91 -5.29
C PHE A 236 -24.56 10.25 -5.78
N GLU A 237 -25.70 10.69 -5.31
CA GLU A 237 -26.27 12.01 -5.64
C GLU A 237 -25.35 13.14 -5.18
N HIS A 238 -24.78 13.00 -3.99
CA HIS A 238 -23.95 14.02 -3.34
C HIS A 238 -22.45 13.82 -3.47
N LEU A 239 -22.00 12.74 -4.10
CA LEU A 239 -20.60 12.54 -4.45
C LEU A 239 -20.27 13.33 -5.73
N LYS A 240 -19.09 13.94 -5.79
CA LYS A 240 -18.59 14.60 -7.00
C LYS A 240 -18.45 13.59 -8.15
N GLU A 241 -18.54 14.06 -9.40
CA GLU A 241 -18.34 13.21 -10.59
C GLU A 241 -16.96 12.52 -10.61
N ASN A 242 -15.98 13.16 -9.99
CA ASN A 242 -14.62 12.63 -9.80
C ASN A 242 -14.36 12.18 -8.36
N GLY A 243 -15.39 11.90 -7.59
CA GLY A 243 -15.28 11.43 -6.22
C GLY A 243 -15.11 9.92 -6.11
N SER A 244 -14.76 9.47 -4.91
CA SER A 244 -14.55 8.07 -4.57
C SER A 244 -15.43 7.62 -3.40
N LEU A 245 -15.76 6.32 -3.35
CA LEU A 245 -16.55 5.74 -2.27
C LEU A 245 -15.87 4.47 -1.74
N TYR A 246 -15.72 4.38 -0.42
CA TYR A 246 -15.31 3.21 0.34
C TYR A 246 -16.46 2.77 1.23
N CYS A 247 -16.99 1.58 0.97
CA CYS A 247 -18.08 0.99 1.72
C CYS A 247 -17.58 -0.28 2.42
N TRP A 248 -17.45 -0.22 3.73
CA TRP A 248 -17.05 -1.35 4.56
C TRP A 248 -18.20 -2.30 4.82
N GLY A 249 -17.91 -3.54 5.13
CA GLY A 249 -18.93 -4.52 5.47
C GLY A 249 -18.42 -5.94 5.56
N MET A 250 -19.34 -6.84 5.94
CA MET A 250 -19.14 -8.27 5.89
C MET A 250 -19.46 -8.81 4.49
N ASP A 251 -19.00 -10.04 4.21
CA ASP A 251 -19.04 -10.64 2.88
C ASP A 251 -20.43 -10.62 2.24
N GLU A 252 -21.44 -11.18 2.90
CA GLU A 252 -22.79 -11.35 2.32
C GLU A 252 -23.51 -10.01 2.06
N PRO A 253 -23.59 -9.07 3.02
CA PRO A 253 -24.16 -7.74 2.77
C PRO A 253 -23.44 -6.96 1.66
N LEU A 254 -22.11 -7.06 1.58
CA LEU A 254 -21.36 -6.40 0.50
C LEU A 254 -21.58 -7.07 -0.86
N MET A 255 -21.78 -8.39 -0.91
CA MET A 255 -22.16 -9.08 -2.15
C MET A 255 -23.50 -8.62 -2.65
N ASP A 256 -24.47 -8.39 -1.75
CA ASP A 256 -25.78 -7.87 -2.10
C ASP A 256 -25.70 -6.42 -2.60
N ILE A 257 -25.01 -5.54 -1.89
CA ILE A 257 -24.72 -4.18 -2.35
C ILE A 257 -24.08 -4.21 -3.73
N TYR A 258 -23.04 -5.02 -3.92
CA TYR A 258 -22.37 -5.11 -5.21
C TYR A 258 -23.30 -5.62 -6.31
N ASN A 259 -23.99 -6.73 -6.10
CA ASN A 259 -24.78 -7.37 -7.14
C ASN A 259 -26.03 -6.57 -7.52
N TYR A 260 -26.74 -6.01 -6.54
CA TYR A 260 -28.04 -5.38 -6.76
C TYR A 260 -27.97 -3.87 -6.94
N ILE A 261 -26.92 -3.20 -6.47
CA ILE A 261 -26.78 -1.74 -6.54
C ILE A 261 -25.63 -1.32 -7.46
N LEU A 262 -24.42 -1.77 -7.16
CA LEU A 262 -23.21 -1.23 -7.82
C LEU A 262 -22.96 -1.83 -9.21
N LYS A 263 -23.15 -3.12 -9.40
CA LYS A 263 -22.90 -3.79 -10.67
C LYS A 263 -23.81 -3.31 -11.82
N PRO A 264 -25.11 -3.02 -11.61
CA PRO A 264 -25.94 -2.35 -12.61
C PRO A 264 -25.37 -0.98 -13.00
N LYS A 265 -24.97 -0.15 -12.04
CA LYS A 265 -24.39 1.18 -12.28
C LYS A 265 -23.05 1.10 -13.03
N ALA A 266 -22.20 0.15 -12.66
CA ALA A 266 -20.93 -0.09 -13.34
C ALA A 266 -21.13 -0.52 -14.82
N ARG A 267 -22.14 -1.36 -15.08
CA ARG A 267 -22.49 -1.75 -16.46
C ARG A 267 -23.08 -0.61 -17.28
N ALA A 268 -23.79 0.33 -16.64
CA ALA A 268 -24.29 1.54 -17.27
C ALA A 268 -23.19 2.60 -17.49
N GLY A 269 -21.97 2.39 -16.97
CA GLY A 269 -20.87 3.36 -17.06
C GLY A 269 -21.03 4.53 -16.08
N GLU A 270 -21.91 4.43 -15.08
CA GLU A 270 -22.08 5.48 -14.08
C GLU A 270 -20.99 5.48 -13.03
N ILE A 271 -20.41 4.32 -12.74
CA ILE A 271 -19.32 4.14 -11.77
C ILE A 271 -18.26 3.17 -12.28
N THR A 272 -17.08 3.22 -11.68
CA THR A 272 -16.02 2.24 -11.89
C THR A 272 -15.71 1.51 -10.60
N PHE A 273 -15.95 0.20 -10.55
CA PHE A 273 -15.47 -0.66 -9.46
C PHE A 273 -13.96 -0.82 -9.55
N ARG A 274 -13.23 -0.53 -8.47
CA ARG A 274 -11.77 -0.56 -8.44
C ARG A 274 -11.23 -1.80 -7.76
N ASN A 275 -11.59 -1.97 -6.49
CA ASN A 275 -11.07 -3.10 -5.69
C ASN A 275 -12.11 -3.61 -4.70
N LEU A 276 -12.04 -4.88 -4.39
CA LEU A 276 -12.45 -5.42 -3.12
C LEU A 276 -11.21 -5.40 -2.21
N ILE A 277 -11.22 -4.51 -1.22
CA ILE A 277 -10.15 -4.38 -0.23
C ILE A 277 -10.44 -5.35 0.90
N THR A 278 -9.41 -6.00 1.40
CA THR A 278 -9.46 -6.88 2.57
C THR A 278 -8.68 -6.25 3.71
N TRP A 279 -9.33 -5.95 4.83
CA TRP A 279 -8.63 -5.63 6.06
C TRP A 279 -8.34 -6.93 6.81
N ASP A 280 -7.08 -7.34 6.82
CA ASP A 280 -6.58 -8.46 7.61
C ASP A 280 -6.36 -8.01 9.05
N LYS A 281 -7.12 -8.63 9.97
CA LYS A 281 -7.06 -8.36 11.42
C LYS A 281 -6.02 -9.23 12.15
N GLY A 282 -5.33 -10.10 11.41
CA GLY A 282 -4.26 -10.98 11.88
C GLY A 282 -4.75 -12.26 12.56
N ASN A 283 -5.75 -12.22 13.41
CA ASN A 283 -6.27 -13.39 14.10
C ASN A 283 -7.77 -13.56 13.89
N GLY A 284 -8.18 -14.74 13.47
CA GLY A 284 -9.59 -15.11 13.34
C GLY A 284 -10.31 -15.05 14.68
N GLN A 285 -11.52 -14.44 14.68
CA GLN A 285 -12.39 -14.39 15.86
C GLN A 285 -13.52 -15.38 15.78
N GLY A 286 -13.89 -15.88 16.96
CA GLY A 286 -15.14 -16.56 17.21
C GLY A 286 -15.06 -18.06 16.98
N GLN A 287 -14.86 -18.80 18.05
CA GLN A 287 -15.24 -20.20 18.14
C GLN A 287 -16.56 -20.26 18.91
N ASN A 288 -17.64 -19.96 18.21
CA ASN A 288 -18.96 -20.41 18.64
C ASN A 288 -19.23 -21.79 18.04
N SER A 289 -20.30 -22.46 18.43
CA SER A 289 -20.66 -23.81 17.96
C SER A 289 -20.78 -23.94 16.43
N GLU A 290 -20.97 -22.84 15.71
CA GLU A 290 -21.00 -22.79 14.25
C GLU A 290 -19.59 -22.71 13.64
N GLY A 291 -18.59 -22.24 14.37
CA GLY A 291 -17.18 -22.17 13.92
C GLY A 291 -16.56 -23.53 13.56
N PHE A 292 -17.17 -24.64 13.92
CA PHE A 292 -16.73 -25.98 13.51
C PHE A 292 -17.13 -26.34 12.07
N ARG A 293 -17.95 -25.51 11.39
CA ARG A 293 -18.42 -25.75 10.03
C ARG A 293 -18.04 -24.67 9.03
N MET A 294 -17.28 -23.65 9.47
CA MET A 294 -16.77 -22.56 8.63
C MET A 294 -15.37 -22.16 9.09
N TYR A 295 -14.64 -21.49 8.24
CA TYR A 295 -13.37 -20.88 8.63
C TYR A 295 -13.62 -19.69 9.57
N ALA A 296 -12.75 -19.49 10.56
CA ALA A 296 -12.81 -18.33 11.44
C ALA A 296 -12.61 -17.04 10.63
N ILE A 297 -13.49 -16.05 10.85
CA ILE A 297 -13.41 -14.76 10.15
C ILE A 297 -12.27 -13.95 10.74
N ALA A 298 -11.24 -13.69 9.94
CA ALA A 298 -10.04 -12.92 10.32
C ALA A 298 -9.96 -11.56 9.64
N ASP A 299 -10.98 -11.18 8.87
CA ASP A 299 -10.94 -10.00 8.04
C ASP A 299 -12.28 -9.24 8.00
N GLU A 300 -12.25 -8.06 7.41
CA GLU A 300 -13.40 -7.33 6.88
C GLU A 300 -13.10 -6.87 5.45
N LYS A 301 -14.15 -6.59 4.70
CA LYS A 301 -14.04 -6.19 3.30
C LYS A 301 -14.49 -4.75 3.11
N CYS A 302 -13.97 -4.14 2.04
CA CYS A 302 -14.43 -2.83 1.60
C CYS A 302 -14.57 -2.81 0.08
N LEU A 303 -15.71 -2.33 -0.40
CA LEU A 303 -15.92 -2.03 -1.82
C LEU A 303 -15.34 -0.64 -2.10
N PHE A 304 -14.32 -0.58 -2.95
CA PHE A 304 -13.73 0.67 -3.42
C PHE A 304 -14.24 1.00 -4.82
N ILE A 305 -14.91 2.12 -4.94
CA ILE A 305 -15.58 2.59 -6.16
C ILE A 305 -15.13 4.02 -6.46
N MET A 306 -14.96 4.34 -7.72
CA MET A 306 -14.81 5.69 -8.22
C MET A 306 -16.05 6.07 -9.03
N ASN A 307 -16.56 7.28 -8.83
CA ASN A 307 -17.70 7.80 -9.60
C ASN A 307 -17.29 8.02 -11.07
N GLY A 308 -18.21 7.79 -12.00
CA GLY A 308 -17.98 7.93 -13.43
C GLY A 308 -17.05 6.86 -14.03
N VAL A 309 -16.72 7.05 -15.30
CA VAL A 309 -15.80 6.19 -16.05
C VAL A 309 -14.36 6.66 -15.85
N GLN A 310 -13.52 5.78 -15.37
CA GLN A 310 -12.14 6.08 -15.00
C GLN A 310 -11.09 5.67 -16.05
N GLY A 311 -11.43 5.49 -17.28
CA GLY A 311 -10.63 4.98 -18.39
C GLY A 311 -9.14 5.35 -18.40
N PHE A 312 -8.38 5.05 -19.40
CA PHE A 312 -6.90 5.09 -19.51
C PHE A 312 -6.16 3.93 -18.84
N ASN A 313 -6.86 2.90 -18.32
CA ASN A 313 -6.21 1.88 -17.48
C ASN A 313 -6.13 0.49 -18.06
N THR A 314 -6.59 0.25 -19.29
CA THR A 314 -6.25 -0.98 -19.99
C THR A 314 -5.03 -0.73 -20.87
N ASN A 315 -4.12 -1.71 -20.97
CA ASN A 315 -2.99 -1.62 -21.90
C ASN A 315 -3.42 -1.37 -23.36
N ALA A 316 -4.67 -1.67 -23.69
CA ALA A 316 -5.26 -1.39 -24.99
C ALA A 316 -5.65 0.10 -25.14
N ASP A 317 -6.09 0.76 -24.06
CA ASP A 317 -6.53 2.14 -24.03
C ASP A 317 -5.39 3.15 -23.80
N ASN A 318 -4.17 2.66 -23.54
CA ASN A 318 -2.97 3.48 -23.35
C ASN A 318 -2.30 3.88 -24.66
N TYR A 319 -2.87 3.54 -25.81
CA TYR A 319 -2.32 3.93 -27.09
C TYR A 319 -2.79 5.34 -27.46
N PHE A 320 -1.83 6.22 -27.67
CA PHE A 320 -2.05 7.56 -28.21
C PHE A 320 -1.76 7.54 -29.70
N GLU A 321 -2.74 7.88 -30.54
CA GLU A 321 -2.61 7.87 -32.00
C GLU A 321 -1.47 8.78 -32.49
N GLY A 322 -1.12 9.82 -31.75
CA GLY A 322 0.03 10.67 -32.04
C GLY A 322 1.37 9.93 -32.13
N TRP A 323 1.49 8.74 -31.57
CA TRP A 323 2.68 7.90 -31.73
C TRP A 323 2.85 7.27 -33.11
N GLU A 324 1.80 7.22 -33.92
CA GLU A 324 1.82 6.50 -35.21
C GLU A 324 2.94 6.92 -36.15
N PRO A 325 3.28 8.19 -36.33
CA PRO A 325 4.34 8.58 -37.25
C PRO A 325 5.67 7.92 -36.94
N ILE A 326 6.02 7.89 -35.63
CA ILE A 326 7.28 7.32 -35.14
C ILE A 326 7.21 5.79 -35.15
N ARG A 327 6.14 5.26 -34.59
CA ARG A 327 5.89 3.82 -34.52
C ARG A 327 5.89 3.20 -35.93
N ASP A 328 5.17 3.80 -36.87
CA ASP A 328 5.06 3.29 -38.22
C ASP A 328 6.39 3.37 -38.99
N TYR A 329 7.21 4.39 -38.72
CA TYR A 329 8.56 4.44 -39.27
C TYR A 329 9.41 3.25 -38.75
N LEU A 330 9.38 2.97 -37.44
CA LEU A 330 10.11 1.83 -36.86
C LEU A 330 9.56 0.49 -37.40
N LEU A 331 8.25 0.34 -37.48
CA LEU A 331 7.60 -0.87 -37.96
C LEU A 331 7.90 -1.11 -39.46
N LYS A 332 7.83 -0.06 -40.31
CA LYS A 332 8.18 -0.12 -41.74
C LYS A 332 9.67 -0.44 -41.92
N SER A 333 10.54 0.19 -41.15
CA SER A 333 11.98 -0.10 -41.15
C SER A 333 12.28 -1.56 -40.81
N ARG A 334 11.68 -2.09 -39.74
CA ARG A 334 11.80 -3.51 -39.36
C ARG A 334 11.33 -4.44 -40.48
N LYS A 335 10.15 -4.19 -41.03
CA LYS A 335 9.58 -5.02 -42.13
C LYS A 335 10.44 -4.95 -43.40
N ALA A 336 10.94 -3.80 -43.75
CA ALA A 336 11.79 -3.61 -44.95
C ALA A 336 13.11 -4.36 -44.86
N MET A 337 13.60 -4.59 -43.64
CA MET A 337 14.80 -5.41 -43.37
C MET A 337 14.48 -6.90 -43.21
N GLY A 338 13.21 -7.30 -43.18
CA GLY A 338 12.78 -8.67 -42.96
C GLY A 338 13.11 -9.18 -41.55
N TRP A 339 13.21 -8.27 -40.56
CA TRP A 339 13.59 -8.65 -39.19
C TRP A 339 12.39 -9.09 -38.36
N ASP A 340 12.51 -10.26 -37.80
CA ASP A 340 11.63 -10.76 -36.74
C ASP A 340 12.16 -10.35 -35.34
N VAL A 341 11.38 -10.62 -34.29
CA VAL A 341 11.75 -10.28 -32.92
C VAL A 341 13.05 -11.00 -32.47
N PRO A 342 13.25 -12.30 -32.76
CA PRO A 342 14.52 -12.98 -32.46
C PRO A 342 15.74 -12.33 -33.14
N THR A 343 15.62 -11.90 -34.38
CA THR A 343 16.67 -11.21 -35.10
C THR A 343 17.01 -9.87 -34.46
N MET A 344 16.00 -9.08 -34.10
CA MET A 344 16.20 -7.80 -33.40
C MET A 344 16.90 -8.01 -32.06
N LYS A 345 16.47 -8.98 -31.26
CA LYS A 345 17.12 -9.36 -30.00
C LYS A 345 18.61 -9.65 -30.17
N ARG A 346 18.96 -10.41 -31.20
CA ARG A 346 20.37 -10.72 -31.51
C ARG A 346 21.18 -9.51 -31.89
N ILE A 347 20.61 -8.60 -32.71
CA ILE A 347 21.27 -7.35 -33.12
C ILE A 347 21.57 -6.46 -31.90
N VAL A 348 20.62 -6.33 -31.01
CA VAL A 348 20.71 -5.42 -29.86
C VAL A 348 21.47 -6.02 -28.70
N GLY A 349 21.50 -7.36 -28.57
CA GLY A 349 22.23 -8.06 -27.52
C GLY A 349 21.53 -8.08 -26.16
N HIS A 350 20.22 -7.80 -26.09
CA HIS A 350 19.44 -7.79 -24.85
C HIS A 350 18.27 -8.76 -24.88
N SER A 351 17.96 -9.38 -23.74
CA SER A 351 16.76 -10.20 -23.54
C SER A 351 15.48 -9.37 -23.34
N ASP A 352 15.59 -8.10 -22.94
CA ASP A 352 14.45 -7.23 -22.57
C ASP A 352 13.63 -6.71 -23.75
N LEU A 353 14.04 -6.98 -24.97
CA LEU A 353 13.23 -6.76 -26.18
C LEU A 353 12.02 -7.71 -26.29
N SER A 354 11.73 -8.46 -25.25
CA SER A 354 10.65 -9.47 -25.25
C SER A 354 9.25 -8.87 -25.44
N ARG A 355 9.09 -7.59 -25.22
CA ARG A 355 7.85 -6.86 -25.45
C ARG A 355 8.09 -5.86 -26.59
N ASP A 356 7.32 -5.99 -27.64
CA ASP A 356 7.42 -5.19 -28.89
C ASP A 356 6.98 -3.72 -28.67
N HIS A 357 7.60 -3.07 -27.69
CA HIS A 357 7.22 -1.71 -27.28
C HIS A 357 7.55 -0.66 -28.33
N TRP A 358 8.46 -0.94 -29.29
CA TRP A 358 8.83 0.02 -30.34
C TRP A 358 7.91 -0.01 -31.54
N THR A 359 7.20 -1.11 -31.77
CA THR A 359 6.35 -1.32 -32.92
C THR A 359 4.94 -1.74 -32.54
N GLY A 360 4.69 -2.07 -31.27
CA GLY A 360 3.38 -2.42 -30.73
C GLY A 360 2.49 -1.21 -30.49
N LYS A 361 1.17 -1.42 -30.46
CA LYS A 361 0.20 -0.38 -30.08
C LYS A 361 0.08 -0.17 -28.58
N SER A 362 0.40 -1.17 -27.77
CA SER A 362 0.38 -1.05 -26.32
C SER A 362 1.75 -0.65 -25.78
N GLN A 363 1.81 0.26 -24.84
CA GLN A 363 3.04 0.68 -24.14
C GLN A 363 4.18 1.15 -25.08
N PHE A 364 3.86 1.91 -26.13
CA PHE A 364 4.87 2.38 -27.06
C PHE A 364 5.96 3.20 -26.36
N ASN A 365 7.21 2.83 -26.60
CA ASN A 365 8.41 3.54 -26.13
C ASN A 365 9.41 3.72 -27.28
N LEU A 366 10.12 4.85 -27.27
CA LEU A 366 11.23 5.07 -28.19
C LEU A 366 12.41 4.16 -27.79
N PRO A 367 13.09 3.50 -28.75
CA PRO A 367 14.36 2.83 -28.45
C PRO A 367 15.40 3.83 -27.93
N THR A 368 16.29 3.37 -27.05
CA THR A 368 17.41 4.21 -26.62
C THR A 368 18.35 4.50 -27.79
N ARG A 369 19.18 5.57 -27.70
CA ARG A 369 20.17 5.89 -28.72
C ARG A 369 21.04 4.68 -29.07
N GLU A 370 21.61 4.03 -28.06
CA GLU A 370 22.49 2.87 -28.24
C GLU A 370 21.80 1.75 -29.05
N VAL A 371 20.55 1.47 -28.70
CA VAL A 371 19.75 0.45 -29.36
C VAL A 371 19.44 0.86 -30.80
N TYR A 372 19.05 2.10 -31.04
CA TYR A 372 18.75 2.59 -32.38
C TYR A 372 19.99 2.59 -33.27
N ASP A 373 21.15 3.01 -32.74
CA ASP A 373 22.41 3.04 -33.48
C ASP A 373 22.89 1.63 -33.86
N LYS A 374 22.69 0.62 -33.00
CA LYS A 374 22.94 -0.80 -33.33
C LYS A 374 22.05 -1.28 -34.50
N LEU A 375 20.75 -0.93 -34.44
CA LEU A 375 19.81 -1.28 -35.52
C LEU A 375 20.19 -0.57 -36.84
N LYS A 376 20.55 0.72 -36.77
CA LYS A 376 21.01 1.52 -37.92
C LYS A 376 22.27 0.92 -38.54
N ALA A 377 23.28 0.62 -37.74
CA ALA A 377 24.53 0.04 -38.22
C ALA A 377 24.34 -1.33 -38.88
N GLU A 378 23.54 -2.21 -38.28
CA GLU A 378 23.26 -3.52 -38.87
C GLU A 378 22.42 -3.38 -40.17
N ALA A 379 21.47 -2.44 -40.23
CA ALA A 379 20.73 -2.17 -41.44
C ALA A 379 21.63 -1.67 -42.56
N GLU A 380 22.59 -0.79 -42.30
CA GLU A 380 23.58 -0.31 -43.26
C GLU A 380 24.47 -1.44 -43.77
N LYS A 381 24.95 -2.30 -42.85
CA LYS A 381 25.76 -3.47 -43.18
C LYS A 381 24.99 -4.42 -44.10
N GLN A 382 23.76 -4.80 -43.77
CA GLN A 382 22.96 -5.71 -44.61
C GLN A 382 22.56 -5.10 -45.94
N ARG A 383 22.34 -3.78 -46.02
CA ARG A 383 22.14 -3.10 -47.31
C ARG A 383 23.33 -3.25 -48.26
N LYS A 384 24.53 -3.03 -47.73
CA LYS A 384 25.81 -3.20 -48.49
C LYS A 384 26.05 -4.66 -48.91
N GLU A 385 25.86 -5.61 -48.00
CA GLU A 385 26.09 -7.03 -48.25
C GLU A 385 25.10 -7.68 -49.20
N ARG A 386 23.83 -7.27 -49.13
CA ARG A 386 22.73 -7.90 -49.89
C ARG A 386 22.23 -7.08 -51.08
N GLY A 387 22.80 -5.90 -51.32
CA GLY A 387 22.35 -5.00 -52.39
C GLY A 387 20.90 -4.50 -52.20
N ILE A 388 20.45 -4.35 -50.96
CA ILE A 388 19.06 -3.93 -50.68
C ILE A 388 18.97 -2.41 -50.69
N GLU A 389 18.10 -1.86 -51.55
CA GLU A 389 17.77 -0.42 -51.54
C GLU A 389 16.49 -0.18 -50.73
N ASN A 390 16.62 0.40 -49.54
CA ASN A 390 15.51 0.87 -48.72
C ASN A 390 15.95 2.00 -47.78
N ASP A 391 14.97 2.67 -47.14
CA ASP A 391 15.20 3.78 -46.20
C ASP A 391 15.11 3.35 -44.70
N ALA A 392 15.16 2.04 -44.45
CA ALA A 392 15.04 1.51 -43.11
C ALA A 392 16.17 2.03 -42.19
N PHE A 393 15.78 2.57 -41.06
CA PHE A 393 16.70 3.11 -40.02
C PHE A 393 17.70 4.16 -40.52
N LYS A 394 17.33 5.00 -41.56
CA LYS A 394 18.20 6.07 -42.06
C LYS A 394 18.06 7.39 -41.30
N ARG A 395 16.97 7.62 -40.59
CA ARG A 395 16.75 8.88 -39.83
C ARG A 395 17.83 9.04 -38.74
N GLU A 396 18.24 10.30 -38.51
CA GLU A 396 19.15 10.62 -37.40
C GLU A 396 18.40 10.57 -36.08
N TYR A 397 19.02 9.95 -35.07
CA TYR A 397 18.39 9.72 -33.76
C TYR A 397 17.94 11.03 -33.11
N ASP A 398 18.73 12.10 -33.15
CA ASP A 398 18.40 13.37 -32.50
C ASP A 398 17.19 14.07 -33.10
N ALA A 399 17.01 13.99 -34.40
CA ALA A 399 15.80 14.51 -35.05
C ALA A 399 14.57 13.69 -34.67
N PHE A 400 14.73 12.38 -34.61
CA PHE A 400 13.73 11.42 -34.23
C PHE A 400 13.33 11.54 -32.75
N LYS A 401 14.34 11.76 -31.88
CA LYS A 401 14.12 11.97 -30.45
C LYS A 401 13.38 13.27 -30.16
N ARG A 402 13.66 14.36 -30.87
CA ARG A 402 12.94 15.63 -30.73
C ARG A 402 11.47 15.48 -31.07
N GLU A 403 11.16 14.83 -32.19
CA GLU A 403 9.78 14.55 -32.58
C GLU A 403 9.04 13.71 -31.50
N TYR A 404 9.72 12.70 -30.95
CA TYR A 404 9.17 11.92 -29.85
C TYR A 404 8.91 12.76 -28.60
N ASP A 405 9.84 13.63 -28.22
CA ASP A 405 9.70 14.46 -27.01
C ASP A 405 8.59 15.52 -27.18
N ASP A 406 8.36 16.01 -28.38
CA ASP A 406 7.26 16.93 -28.68
C ASP A 406 5.90 16.22 -28.56
N ILE A 407 5.76 15.05 -29.18
CA ILE A 407 4.56 14.21 -29.08
C ILE A 407 4.33 13.77 -27.62
N LYS A 408 5.41 13.44 -26.90
CA LYS A 408 5.32 13.03 -25.51
C LYS A 408 4.81 14.17 -24.62
N ARG A 409 5.24 15.40 -24.84
CA ARG A 409 4.72 16.56 -24.09
C ARG A 409 3.23 16.75 -24.33
N GLU A 410 2.79 16.69 -25.57
CA GLU A 410 1.38 16.75 -25.92
C GLU A 410 0.57 15.63 -25.24
N TYR A 411 1.06 14.40 -25.29
CA TYR A 411 0.45 13.25 -24.61
C TYR A 411 0.40 13.45 -23.09
N ASP A 412 1.48 13.91 -22.47
CA ASP A 412 1.55 14.14 -21.04
C ASP A 412 0.57 15.27 -20.60
N ASP A 413 0.37 16.29 -21.42
CA ASP A 413 -0.61 17.36 -21.19
C ASP A 413 -2.06 16.84 -21.32
N ILE A 414 -2.36 16.05 -22.34
CA ILE A 414 -3.66 15.38 -22.50
C ILE A 414 -3.93 14.46 -21.32
N LYS A 415 -2.92 13.69 -20.93
CA LYS A 415 -3.00 12.77 -19.79
C LYS A 415 -3.25 13.52 -18.47
N ARG A 416 -2.54 14.63 -18.23
CA ARG A 416 -2.75 15.48 -17.06
C ARG A 416 -4.17 16.03 -17.01
N THR A 417 -4.66 16.64 -18.10
CA THR A 417 -6.02 17.15 -18.21
C THR A 417 -7.05 16.05 -17.98
N TRP A 418 -6.79 14.85 -18.50
CA TRP A 418 -7.65 13.69 -18.27
C TRP A 418 -7.71 13.30 -16.79
N TYR A 419 -6.56 13.22 -16.11
CA TYR A 419 -6.53 12.87 -14.70
C TYR A 419 -7.14 13.95 -13.80
N ASP A 420 -7.06 15.21 -14.18
CA ASP A 420 -7.69 16.31 -13.44
C ASP A 420 -9.22 16.21 -13.43
N THR A 421 -9.81 15.56 -14.42
CA THR A 421 -11.26 15.29 -14.49
C THR A 421 -11.68 13.95 -13.91
N ARG A 422 -10.75 13.15 -13.37
CA ARG A 422 -11.00 11.81 -12.80
C ARG A 422 -10.88 11.82 -11.30
N ALA A 423 -11.35 10.73 -10.66
CA ALA A 423 -11.20 10.56 -9.23
C ALA A 423 -9.71 10.60 -8.85
N TYR A 424 -9.40 11.42 -7.85
CA TYR A 424 -8.06 11.48 -7.30
C TYR A 424 -7.70 10.14 -6.68
N PHE A 425 -6.51 9.65 -7.00
CA PHE A 425 -5.94 8.47 -6.35
C PHE A 425 -4.42 8.56 -6.32
N ASN A 426 -3.87 8.54 -5.12
CA ASN A 426 -2.42 8.54 -4.88
C ASN A 426 -2.03 7.30 -4.08
N ASN A 427 -1.23 6.44 -4.68
CA ASN A 427 -0.67 5.24 -4.06
C ASN A 427 0.86 5.25 -4.01
N THR A 428 1.48 6.43 -4.15
CA THR A 428 2.94 6.56 -4.25
C THR A 428 3.63 6.72 -2.91
N TRP A 429 2.89 6.96 -1.83
CA TRP A 429 3.42 7.21 -0.49
C TRP A 429 3.62 5.94 0.35
N ASP A 430 3.13 4.79 -0.14
CA ASP A 430 3.27 3.48 0.50
C ASP A 430 3.16 2.38 -0.55
N ASN A 431 3.74 1.20 -0.32
CA ASN A 431 3.55 0.01 -1.17
C ASN A 431 2.15 -0.57 -0.97
N MET A 432 1.15 0.13 -1.53
CA MET A 432 -0.27 -0.14 -1.31
C MET A 432 -0.78 -1.27 -2.21
N ASN A 433 -1.33 -2.26 -1.59
CA ASN A 433 -2.11 -3.32 -2.24
C ASN A 433 -3.53 -3.34 -1.66
N ASN A 434 -4.36 -4.27 -2.12
CA ASN A 434 -5.75 -4.40 -1.66
C ASN A 434 -5.92 -5.28 -0.40
N VAL A 435 -4.83 -5.71 0.22
CA VAL A 435 -4.84 -6.38 1.52
C VAL A 435 -4.18 -5.45 2.54
N TRP A 436 -4.98 -4.95 3.48
CA TRP A 436 -4.56 -3.97 4.45
C TRP A 436 -4.35 -4.61 5.81
N HIS A 437 -3.18 -4.43 6.39
CA HIS A 437 -2.83 -4.99 7.70
C HIS A 437 -2.87 -3.88 8.75
N PHE A 438 -3.94 -3.83 9.52
CA PHE A 438 -4.07 -2.94 10.67
C PHE A 438 -4.50 -3.78 11.87
N LYS A 439 -3.87 -3.54 13.03
CA LYS A 439 -4.32 -4.16 14.27
C LYS A 439 -5.74 -3.67 14.54
N LYS A 440 -6.61 -4.58 14.94
CA LYS A 440 -7.91 -4.15 15.49
C LYS A 440 -7.67 -3.60 16.90
N THR A 441 -8.52 -2.69 17.32
CA THR A 441 -8.59 -2.26 18.71
C THR A 441 -8.82 -3.48 19.61
N SER A 442 -7.96 -3.69 20.62
CA SER A 442 -7.98 -4.87 21.49
C SER A 442 -9.11 -4.82 22.54
N GLY A 443 -9.32 -5.90 23.32
CA GLY A 443 -10.40 -5.97 24.30
C GLY A 443 -10.34 -4.91 25.41
N ALA A 444 -9.13 -4.51 25.87
CA ALA A 444 -8.95 -3.41 26.81
C ALA A 444 -9.18 -2.04 26.12
N GLU A 445 -8.82 -1.91 24.84
CA GLU A 445 -9.11 -0.76 24.01
C GLU A 445 -10.59 -0.72 23.59
N ARG A 446 -11.31 -1.84 23.65
CA ARG A 446 -12.76 -1.89 23.43
C ARG A 446 -13.54 -1.21 24.57
N GLU A 447 -13.07 -1.34 25.79
CA GLU A 447 -13.60 -0.57 26.93
C GLU A 447 -13.25 0.91 26.78
N SER A 448 -12.06 1.23 26.20
CA SER A 448 -11.61 2.60 25.91
C SER A 448 -12.26 3.23 24.67
N THR A 449 -12.87 2.44 23.79
CA THR A 449 -13.64 2.96 22.60
C THR A 449 -15.13 3.13 22.90
N GLY A 450 -15.51 3.29 24.14
CA GLY A 450 -16.91 3.53 24.54
C GLY A 450 -17.85 2.34 24.33
N GLY A 451 -17.31 1.13 24.09
CA GLY A 451 -18.12 -0.08 23.89
C GLY A 451 -18.68 -0.26 22.48
N HIS A 452 -18.33 0.61 21.51
CA HIS A 452 -18.77 0.42 20.12
C HIS A 452 -18.35 -0.95 19.57
N ALA A 453 -19.28 -1.64 18.92
CA ALA A 453 -19.08 -3.04 18.55
C ALA A 453 -17.93 -3.27 17.54
N THR A 454 -17.65 -2.29 16.67
CA THR A 454 -16.69 -2.44 15.55
C THR A 454 -16.03 -1.12 15.15
N PRO A 455 -15.29 -0.43 16.04
CA PRO A 455 -14.59 0.79 15.65
C PRO A 455 -13.52 0.48 14.59
N LYS A 456 -13.46 1.29 13.53
CA LYS A 456 -12.36 1.21 12.57
C LYS A 456 -11.14 1.92 13.14
N PRO A 457 -9.92 1.35 13.03
CA PRO A 457 -8.69 2.05 13.39
C PRO A 457 -8.55 3.38 12.61
N VAL A 458 -8.12 4.44 13.29
CA VAL A 458 -7.88 5.74 12.65
C VAL A 458 -6.90 5.61 11.48
N ALA A 459 -5.82 4.85 11.65
CA ALA A 459 -4.82 4.61 10.62
C ALA A 459 -5.39 3.94 9.35
N LEU A 460 -6.39 3.06 9.49
CA LEU A 460 -7.11 2.47 8.36
C LEU A 460 -7.92 3.52 7.60
N CYS A 461 -8.62 4.39 8.33
CA CYS A 461 -9.38 5.50 7.74
C CYS A 461 -8.43 6.47 7.02
N GLU A 462 -7.29 6.82 7.64
CA GLU A 462 -6.26 7.69 7.05
C GLU A 462 -5.75 7.15 5.72
N ARG A 463 -5.56 5.85 5.59
CA ARG A 463 -5.09 5.22 4.35
C ARG A 463 -6.03 5.52 3.18
N ALA A 464 -7.33 5.34 3.35
CA ALA A 464 -8.31 5.65 2.32
C ALA A 464 -8.38 7.16 2.03
N ILE A 465 -8.40 7.99 3.09
CA ILE A 465 -8.51 9.44 2.99
C ILE A 465 -7.30 10.03 2.25
N LYS A 466 -6.08 9.66 2.61
CA LYS A 466 -4.84 10.10 1.93
C LYS A 466 -4.81 9.66 0.47
N SER A 467 -5.28 8.46 0.17
CA SER A 467 -5.25 7.92 -1.18
C SER A 467 -6.26 8.58 -2.11
N SER A 468 -7.46 8.90 -1.62
CA SER A 468 -8.60 9.25 -2.45
C SER A 468 -9.17 10.65 -2.20
N SER A 469 -8.43 11.49 -1.47
CA SER A 469 -8.76 12.91 -1.33
C SER A 469 -7.50 13.76 -1.21
N ARG A 470 -7.61 15.06 -1.60
CA ARG A 470 -6.58 16.07 -1.39
C ARG A 470 -6.83 16.82 -0.07
N GLU A 471 -5.83 17.52 0.42
CA GLU A 471 -6.02 18.43 1.56
C GLU A 471 -7.14 19.43 1.29
N ARG A 472 -7.91 19.74 2.33
CA ARG A 472 -9.08 20.65 2.32
C ARG A 472 -10.29 20.11 1.56
N GLU A 473 -10.22 18.92 0.97
CA GLU A 473 -11.36 18.25 0.37
C GLU A 473 -12.29 17.66 1.43
N THR A 474 -13.53 17.39 1.03
CA THR A 474 -14.62 16.96 1.93
C THR A 474 -14.74 15.45 1.92
N VAL A 475 -14.69 14.87 3.12
CA VAL A 475 -14.96 13.45 3.40
C VAL A 475 -16.32 13.35 4.06
N LEU A 476 -17.24 12.59 3.47
CA LEU A 476 -18.59 12.34 4.01
C LEU A 476 -18.65 10.91 4.57
N ASP A 477 -19.12 10.81 5.81
CA ASP A 477 -19.39 9.54 6.47
C ASP A 477 -20.87 9.48 6.88
N PHE A 478 -21.58 8.50 6.33
CA PHE A 478 -23.02 8.31 6.59
C PHE A 478 -23.31 7.66 7.94
N PHE A 479 -22.29 7.05 8.57
CA PHE A 479 -22.43 6.29 9.81
C PHE A 479 -21.24 6.60 10.73
N GLY A 480 -21.35 7.71 11.47
CA GLY A 480 -20.24 8.29 12.24
C GLY A 480 -19.65 7.38 13.31
N GLY A 481 -20.49 6.54 13.93
CA GLY A 481 -20.07 5.57 14.94
C GLY A 481 -19.28 6.20 16.08
N SER A 482 -18.03 5.78 16.27
CA SER A 482 -17.12 6.33 17.28
C SER A 482 -16.30 7.54 16.80
N GLY A 483 -16.47 8.02 15.57
CA GLY A 483 -15.80 9.20 15.02
C GLY A 483 -14.39 9.00 14.47
N SER A 484 -13.99 7.77 14.16
CA SER A 484 -12.65 7.48 13.60
C SER A 484 -12.38 8.22 12.30
N THR A 485 -13.40 8.35 11.43
CA THR A 485 -13.32 9.10 10.18
C THR A 485 -13.06 10.59 10.43
N LEU A 486 -13.65 11.19 11.47
CA LEU A 486 -13.42 12.59 11.85
C LEU A 486 -11.96 12.82 12.21
N ILE A 487 -11.43 12.03 13.13
CA ILE A 487 -10.05 12.16 13.58
C ILE A 487 -9.07 11.96 12.41
N ALA A 488 -9.30 10.94 11.58
CA ALA A 488 -8.47 10.65 10.42
C ALA A 488 -8.49 11.79 9.38
N ALA A 489 -9.65 12.40 9.14
CA ALA A 489 -9.79 13.52 8.20
C ALA A 489 -9.08 14.78 8.72
N GLU A 490 -9.33 15.17 9.97
CA GLU A 490 -8.73 16.36 10.58
C GLU A 490 -7.21 16.23 10.74
N LYS A 491 -6.72 15.07 11.11
CA LYS A 491 -5.29 14.74 11.19
C LYS A 491 -4.58 14.98 9.84
N ASN A 492 -5.29 14.77 8.76
CA ASN A 492 -4.78 14.92 7.39
C ASN A 492 -5.26 16.22 6.70
N ASN A 493 -5.73 17.22 7.42
CA ASN A 493 -6.22 18.49 6.89
C ASN A 493 -7.37 18.35 5.87
N ARG A 494 -8.27 17.40 6.05
CA ARG A 494 -9.53 17.25 5.31
C ARG A 494 -10.68 17.72 6.19
N LYS A 495 -11.80 18.09 5.55
CA LYS A 495 -13.04 18.41 6.24
C LYS A 495 -13.90 17.16 6.31
N ALA A 496 -14.26 16.71 7.52
CA ALA A 496 -15.21 15.60 7.69
C ALA A 496 -16.65 16.14 7.87
N LEU A 497 -17.60 15.47 7.23
CA LEU A 497 -19.02 15.63 7.45
C LEU A 497 -19.55 14.27 7.90
N LEU A 498 -20.04 14.16 9.14
CA LEU A 498 -20.49 12.90 9.72
C LEU A 498 -21.98 12.97 10.03
N ILE A 499 -22.71 11.90 9.71
CA ILE A 499 -24.07 11.68 10.14
C ILE A 499 -24.08 10.52 11.12
N GLU A 500 -24.68 10.73 12.29
CA GLU A 500 -24.85 9.69 13.31
C GLU A 500 -26.28 9.74 13.83
N LEU A 501 -26.94 8.59 13.84
CA LEU A 501 -28.37 8.51 14.21
C LEU A 501 -28.57 8.64 15.73
N GLU A 502 -27.70 7.99 16.50
CA GLU A 502 -27.87 7.84 17.93
C GLU A 502 -27.24 9.02 18.70
N PRO A 503 -28.04 9.80 19.46
CA PRO A 503 -27.54 10.96 20.21
C PRO A 503 -26.37 10.61 21.16
N LYS A 504 -26.39 9.44 21.80
CA LYS A 504 -25.32 9.00 22.69
C LYS A 504 -23.99 8.82 21.96
N TRP A 505 -24.03 8.33 20.70
CA TRP A 505 -22.82 8.24 19.88
C TRP A 505 -22.36 9.60 19.37
N CYS A 506 -23.28 10.52 19.12
CA CYS A 506 -22.92 11.91 18.84
C CYS A 506 -22.13 12.52 20.00
N ASP A 507 -22.51 12.27 21.25
CA ASP A 507 -21.78 12.72 22.43
C ASP A 507 -20.39 12.11 22.51
N VAL A 508 -20.24 10.82 22.19
CA VAL A 508 -18.93 10.15 22.12
C VAL A 508 -18.03 10.82 21.08
N ILE A 509 -18.55 11.08 19.88
CA ILE A 509 -17.81 11.76 18.80
C ILE A 509 -17.36 13.15 19.27
N ARG A 510 -18.25 13.95 19.87
CA ARG A 510 -17.99 15.30 20.35
C ARG A 510 -16.93 15.33 21.47
N LYS A 511 -17.02 14.42 22.45
CA LYS A 511 -16.06 14.26 23.54
C LYS A 511 -14.70 13.79 23.01
N ARG A 512 -14.68 12.77 22.13
CA ARG A 512 -13.45 12.30 21.48
C ARG A 512 -12.74 13.40 20.72
N TRP A 513 -13.50 14.15 19.93
CA TRP A 513 -12.98 15.30 19.20
C TRP A 513 -12.41 16.35 20.15
N THR A 514 -13.13 16.72 21.21
CA THR A 514 -12.69 17.73 22.18
C THR A 514 -11.36 17.35 22.84
N LYS A 515 -11.24 16.08 23.26
CA LYS A 515 -9.99 15.55 23.82
C LYS A 515 -8.86 15.65 22.79
N TRP A 516 -9.07 15.10 21.61
CA TRP A 516 -8.06 15.05 20.56
C TRP A 516 -7.64 16.46 20.09
N ALA A 517 -8.57 17.38 19.88
CA ALA A 517 -8.29 18.73 19.45
C ALA A 517 -7.43 19.49 20.46
N LYS A 518 -7.74 19.39 21.77
CA LYS A 518 -6.94 19.98 22.84
C LYS A 518 -5.52 19.44 22.87
N GLU A 519 -5.35 18.12 22.77
CA GLU A 519 -4.05 17.45 22.78
C GLU A 519 -3.19 17.80 21.56
N ASN A 520 -3.81 18.11 20.41
CA ASN A 520 -3.14 18.43 19.16
C ASN A 520 -3.13 19.94 18.84
N GLY A 521 -3.52 20.81 19.79
CA GLY A 521 -3.52 22.27 19.61
C GLY A 521 -4.47 22.73 18.50
N ARG A 522 -5.57 22.01 18.27
CA ARG A 522 -6.61 22.39 17.31
C ARG A 522 -7.75 23.15 17.99
N GLU A 523 -8.44 23.98 17.22
CA GLU A 523 -9.65 24.65 17.69
C GLU A 523 -10.77 23.64 17.87
N VAL A 524 -11.38 23.61 19.06
CA VAL A 524 -12.42 22.63 19.38
C VAL A 524 -13.69 22.87 18.57
N GLY A 525 -14.06 24.12 18.32
CA GLY A 525 -15.34 24.50 17.72
C GLY A 525 -16.47 24.61 18.74
N SER A 526 -17.61 25.13 18.31
CA SER A 526 -18.79 25.37 19.18
C SER A 526 -19.54 24.08 19.56
N GLY A 527 -19.30 23.00 18.82
CA GLY A 527 -19.95 21.71 19.01
C GLY A 527 -19.22 20.74 19.95
N GLY A 528 -18.04 21.10 20.45
CA GLY A 528 -17.30 20.26 21.39
C GLY A 528 -18.08 19.97 22.66
N LEU A 529 -17.80 18.83 23.30
CA LEU A 529 -18.41 18.40 24.56
C LEU A 529 -17.28 17.94 25.50
N GLU A 530 -17.32 18.39 26.78
CA GLU A 530 -16.32 18.05 27.80
C GLU A 530 -16.51 16.62 28.36
#